data_725173a2057904c265b9c88cd00e3895
#
_entry.id   725173a2057904c265b9c88cd00e3895
#
_cell.length_a   1.000
_cell.length_b   1.000
_cell.length_c   1.000
_cell.angle_alpha   90.00
_cell.angle_beta   90.00
_cell.angle_gamma   90.00
#
_symmetry.space_group_name_H-M   'P 1'
#
loop_
_entity.id
_entity.type
_entity.pdbx_description
1 polymer ?
#
loop_
_entity_poly.entity_id
_entity_poly.type
_entity_poly.pdbx_seq_one_letter_code
_entity_poly.pdbx_strand_id
1 'polypeptide(L)'
;MERTSDYWFMIEPYVHINIANGYMLLYNTLDKETIISNNEKVINLLEELLQDENCGVTILKNEQYRQNDIHSFITNLREKYMGDIIDISLSKGKPIQILPHTNFCNKRNEKYNFIKNANLLHFLNEIIIHLDHILDQDKLIDYLQSMPDNITYSISGDLKHIAKFDKLVDFLNQYNMQLY
;
A
#
# COMPACT_ATOMS: atom_id res chain seq x y z
N MET A 1 25.63 -16.32 -26.11
CA MET A 1 24.17 -16.31 -26.42
C MET A 1 23.50 -15.56 -25.29
N GLU A 2 23.07 -14.32 -25.53
CA GLU A 2 22.30 -13.58 -24.53
C GLU A 2 20.96 -14.28 -24.35
N ARG A 3 20.62 -14.64 -23.11
CA ARG A 3 19.30 -15.17 -22.81
C ARG A 3 18.28 -14.06 -23.03
N THR A 4 17.35 -14.26 -23.94
CA THR A 4 16.28 -13.32 -24.31
C THR A 4 14.94 -13.72 -23.71
N SER A 5 14.97 -14.38 -22.54
CA SER A 5 13.73 -14.79 -21.88
C SER A 5 13.08 -13.62 -21.15
N ASP A 6 11.76 -13.60 -21.18
CA ASP A 6 10.94 -12.72 -20.35
C ASP A 6 10.96 -13.20 -18.89
N TYR A 7 10.40 -12.42 -17.99
CA TYR A 7 10.39 -12.70 -16.55
C TYR A 7 8.98 -12.67 -15.99
N TRP A 8 8.72 -13.51 -15.00
CA TRP A 8 7.64 -13.29 -14.06
C TRP A 8 8.07 -12.20 -13.07
N PHE A 9 7.31 -11.13 -12.99
CA PHE A 9 7.50 -10.07 -12.00
C PHE A 9 6.47 -10.22 -10.89
N MET A 10 6.90 -10.13 -9.64
CA MET A 10 6.04 -10.28 -8.47
C MET A 10 6.45 -9.32 -7.35
N ILE A 11 5.47 -8.94 -6.55
CA ILE A 11 5.66 -8.20 -5.29
C ILE A 11 5.27 -9.13 -4.14
N GLU A 12 6.05 -9.13 -3.07
CA GLU A 12 5.81 -9.97 -1.90
C GLU A 12 4.47 -9.66 -1.23
N PRO A 13 3.73 -10.66 -0.71
CA PRO A 13 2.39 -10.48 -0.15
C PRO A 13 2.31 -9.53 1.04
N TYR A 14 3.41 -9.36 1.78
CA TYR A 14 3.48 -8.47 2.94
C TYR A 14 3.79 -7.01 2.57
N VAL A 15 3.91 -6.69 1.29
CA VAL A 15 4.16 -5.33 0.81
C VAL A 15 2.85 -4.63 0.50
N HIS A 16 2.63 -3.47 1.12
CA HIS A 16 1.54 -2.58 0.73
C HIS A 16 1.89 -1.78 -0.51
N ILE A 17 0.97 -1.77 -1.47
CA ILE A 17 1.09 -0.97 -2.69
C ILE A 17 0.02 0.13 -2.64
N ASN A 18 0.44 1.38 -2.77
CA ASN A 18 -0.46 2.52 -2.96
C ASN A 18 -0.08 3.29 -4.22
N ILE A 19 -1.02 3.47 -5.13
CA ILE A 19 -0.86 4.29 -6.34
C ILE A 19 -1.90 5.39 -6.30
N ALA A 20 -1.45 6.64 -6.23
CA ALA A 20 -2.33 7.80 -6.18
C ALA A 20 -1.65 9.05 -6.73
N ASN A 21 -2.39 9.89 -7.46
CA ASN A 21 -1.93 11.19 -7.93
C ASN A 21 -0.62 11.16 -8.73
N GLY A 22 -0.39 10.09 -9.52
CA GLY A 22 0.83 9.94 -10.31
C GLY A 22 2.06 9.53 -9.50
N TYR A 23 1.87 9.07 -8.27
CA TYR A 23 2.92 8.49 -7.43
C TYR A 23 2.57 7.08 -7.02
N MET A 24 3.58 6.25 -6.82
CA MET A 24 3.45 4.97 -6.14
C MET A 24 4.22 4.98 -4.82
N LEU A 25 3.69 4.29 -3.85
CA LEU A 25 4.32 3.95 -2.58
C LEU A 25 4.27 2.43 -2.40
N LEU A 26 5.41 1.82 -2.15
CA LEU A 26 5.51 0.47 -1.60
C LEU A 26 5.97 0.57 -0.15
N TYR A 27 5.34 -0.21 0.71
CA TYR A 27 5.67 -0.27 2.13
C TYR A 27 5.81 -1.72 2.57
N ASN A 28 7.01 -2.10 3.00
CA ASN A 28 7.28 -3.41 3.56
C ASN A 28 6.81 -3.44 5.02
N THR A 29 5.82 -4.27 5.33
CA THR A 29 5.23 -4.33 6.68
C THR A 29 6.12 -5.04 7.69
N LEU A 30 7.16 -5.75 7.26
CA LEU A 30 8.04 -6.50 8.15
C LEU A 30 9.17 -5.64 8.71
N ASP A 31 9.81 -4.84 7.86
CA ASP A 31 10.97 -4.02 8.22
C ASP A 31 10.72 -2.50 8.14
N LYS A 32 9.52 -2.09 7.68
CA LYS A 32 9.07 -0.70 7.54
C LYS A 32 9.80 0.09 6.44
N GLU A 33 10.53 -0.59 5.57
CA GLU A 33 11.17 0.02 4.42
C GLU A 33 10.14 0.52 3.41
N THR A 34 10.49 1.57 2.68
CA THR A 34 9.61 2.19 1.67
C THR A 34 10.32 2.40 0.34
N ILE A 35 9.54 2.34 -0.74
CA ILE A 35 9.94 2.81 -2.07
C ILE A 35 8.86 3.76 -2.55
N ILE A 36 9.26 4.97 -2.95
CA ILE A 36 8.37 5.98 -3.55
C ILE A 36 8.91 6.31 -4.94
N SER A 37 8.03 6.37 -5.93
CA SER A 37 8.38 6.79 -7.28
C SER A 37 7.19 7.47 -7.97
N ASN A 38 7.51 8.33 -8.91
CA ASN A 38 6.56 8.92 -9.87
C ASN A 38 6.89 8.51 -11.31
N ASN A 39 7.72 7.47 -11.47
CA ASN A 39 8.06 6.96 -12.79
C ASN A 39 6.86 6.23 -13.39
N GLU A 40 6.33 6.74 -14.49
CA GLU A 40 5.13 6.25 -15.16
C GLU A 40 5.27 4.76 -15.58
N LYS A 41 6.45 4.34 -16.05
CA LYS A 41 6.67 2.94 -16.46
C LYS A 41 6.58 1.97 -15.28
N VAL A 42 7.10 2.39 -14.13
CA VAL A 42 7.04 1.60 -12.89
C VAL A 42 5.60 1.55 -12.39
N ILE A 43 4.88 2.68 -12.43
CA ILE A 43 3.47 2.75 -12.04
C ILE A 43 2.63 1.83 -12.93
N ASN A 44 2.78 1.90 -14.26
CA ASN A 44 2.05 1.05 -15.19
C ASN A 44 2.33 -0.44 -14.97
N LEU A 45 3.58 -0.81 -14.67
CA LEU A 45 3.94 -2.19 -14.35
C LEU A 45 3.24 -2.68 -13.07
N LEU A 46 3.13 -1.83 -12.06
CA LEU A 46 2.43 -2.17 -10.82
C LEU A 46 0.91 -2.20 -11.01
N GLU A 47 0.34 -1.29 -11.79
CA GLU A 47 -1.08 -1.30 -12.13
C GLU A 47 -1.46 -2.57 -12.90
N GLU A 48 -0.62 -3.01 -13.83
CA GLU A 48 -0.79 -4.29 -14.53
C GLU A 48 -0.73 -5.46 -13.55
N LEU A 49 0.26 -5.49 -12.64
CA LEU A 49 0.39 -6.52 -11.63
C LEU A 49 -0.86 -6.63 -10.73
N LEU A 50 -1.51 -5.49 -10.45
CA LEU A 50 -2.67 -5.41 -9.56
C LEU A 50 -4.01 -5.76 -10.23
N GLN A 51 -4.04 -6.03 -11.53
CA GLN A 51 -5.25 -6.49 -12.20
C GLN A 51 -5.67 -7.86 -11.68
N ASP A 52 -6.97 -8.07 -11.54
CA ASP A 52 -7.53 -9.29 -10.93
C ASP A 52 -7.06 -10.58 -11.64
N GLU A 53 -6.92 -10.54 -12.98
CA GLU A 53 -6.43 -11.67 -13.79
C GLU A 53 -4.95 -11.98 -13.55
N ASN A 54 -4.17 -11.00 -13.10
CA ASN A 54 -2.75 -11.18 -12.87
C ASN A 54 -2.43 -11.81 -11.52
N CYS A 55 -3.34 -11.70 -10.55
CA CYS A 55 -3.18 -12.31 -9.22
C CYS A 55 -1.82 -11.97 -8.56
N GLY A 56 -1.32 -10.74 -8.73
CA GLY A 56 -0.07 -10.29 -8.14
C GLY A 56 1.21 -10.77 -8.84
N VAL A 57 1.08 -11.39 -10.04
CA VAL A 57 2.22 -11.79 -10.89
C VAL A 57 1.93 -11.39 -12.33
N THR A 58 2.80 -10.59 -12.94
CA THR A 58 2.70 -10.21 -14.35
C THR A 58 3.97 -10.56 -15.13
N ILE A 59 3.91 -10.45 -16.45
CA ILE A 59 5.07 -10.71 -17.31
C ILE A 59 5.83 -9.40 -17.51
N LEU A 60 7.09 -9.39 -17.10
CA LEU A 60 8.03 -8.34 -17.45
C LEU A 60 8.83 -8.77 -18.68
N LYS A 61 8.65 -8.06 -19.79
CA LYS A 61 9.42 -8.32 -21.01
C LYS A 61 10.89 -8.01 -20.80
N ASN A 62 11.77 -8.81 -21.42
CA ASN A 62 13.21 -8.58 -21.37
C ASN A 62 13.60 -7.15 -21.82
N GLU A 63 12.94 -6.64 -22.85
CA GLU A 63 13.15 -5.29 -23.35
C GLU A 63 12.79 -4.21 -22.32
N GLN A 64 11.73 -4.42 -21.54
CA GLN A 64 11.34 -3.52 -20.44
C GLN A 64 12.35 -3.61 -19.30
N TYR A 65 12.76 -4.82 -18.91
CA TYR A 65 13.75 -5.03 -17.85
C TYR A 65 15.10 -4.37 -18.15
N ARG A 66 15.51 -4.30 -19.42
CA ARG A 66 16.75 -3.62 -19.86
C ARG A 66 16.69 -2.09 -19.76
N GLN A 67 15.52 -1.50 -19.55
CA GLN A 67 15.40 -0.06 -19.33
C GLN A 67 15.93 0.29 -17.94
N ASN A 68 16.77 1.31 -17.87
CA ASN A 68 17.44 1.69 -16.62
C ASN A 68 16.47 1.92 -15.45
N ASP A 69 15.31 2.53 -15.74
CA ASP A 69 14.30 2.84 -14.74
C ASP A 69 13.74 1.57 -14.10
N ILE A 70 13.34 0.61 -14.94
CA ILE A 70 12.79 -0.68 -14.50
C ILE A 70 13.87 -1.52 -13.82
N HIS A 71 15.07 -1.57 -14.41
CA HIS A 71 16.17 -2.31 -13.81
C HIS A 71 16.54 -1.78 -12.41
N SER A 72 16.64 -0.46 -12.25
CA SER A 72 16.92 0.17 -10.95
C SER A 72 15.80 -0.07 -9.95
N PHE A 73 14.55 -0.03 -10.40
CA PHE A 73 13.40 -0.33 -9.56
C PHE A 73 13.44 -1.78 -9.06
N ILE A 74 13.67 -2.76 -9.94
CA ILE A 74 13.77 -4.17 -9.56
C ILE A 74 14.94 -4.41 -8.60
N THR A 75 16.08 -3.75 -8.83
CA THR A 75 17.23 -3.84 -7.92
C THR A 75 16.86 -3.35 -6.52
N ASN A 76 16.20 -2.20 -6.43
CA ASN A 76 15.75 -1.62 -5.17
C ASN A 76 14.70 -2.50 -4.46
N LEU A 77 13.78 -3.13 -5.22
CA LEU A 77 12.83 -4.10 -4.69
C LEU A 77 13.53 -5.28 -4.01
N ARG A 78 14.56 -5.84 -4.66
CA ARG A 78 15.34 -6.96 -4.13
C ARG A 78 16.10 -6.59 -2.88
N GLU A 79 16.78 -5.44 -2.89
CA GLU A 79 17.54 -4.93 -1.73
C GLU A 79 16.66 -4.73 -0.50
N LYS A 80 15.38 -4.40 -0.71
CA LYS A 80 14.40 -4.17 0.37
C LYS A 80 13.47 -5.37 0.59
N TYR A 81 13.75 -6.51 -0.01
CA TYR A 81 12.93 -7.73 0.10
C TYR A 81 11.44 -7.51 -0.21
N MET A 82 11.13 -6.61 -1.15
CA MET A 82 9.76 -6.26 -1.50
C MET A 82 9.22 -7.00 -2.72
N GLY A 83 10.07 -7.61 -3.52
CA GLY A 83 9.69 -8.32 -4.74
C GLY A 83 10.88 -8.78 -5.54
N ASP A 84 10.60 -9.54 -6.60
CA ASP A 84 11.63 -10.12 -7.46
C ASP A 84 11.11 -10.41 -8.87
N ILE A 85 12.02 -10.86 -9.72
CA ILE A 85 11.72 -11.41 -11.03
C ILE A 85 12.29 -12.84 -11.15
N ILE A 86 11.54 -13.71 -11.82
CA ILE A 86 11.95 -15.10 -12.12
C ILE A 86 11.93 -15.28 -13.62
N ASP A 87 13.03 -15.79 -14.18
CA ASP A 87 13.11 -16.16 -15.60
C ASP A 87 12.00 -17.18 -15.91
N ILE A 88 11.17 -16.88 -16.91
CA ILE A 88 10.04 -17.74 -17.30
C ILE A 88 10.51 -19.16 -17.65
N SER A 89 11.73 -19.31 -18.20
CA SER A 89 12.28 -20.61 -18.54
C SER A 89 12.56 -21.51 -17.32
N LEU A 90 12.65 -20.93 -16.13
CA LEU A 90 12.86 -21.66 -14.87
C LEU A 90 11.57 -22.11 -14.22
N SER A 91 10.42 -21.65 -14.72
CA SER A 91 9.10 -21.96 -14.18
C SER A 91 8.29 -22.80 -15.17
N LYS A 92 7.60 -23.85 -14.70
CA LYS A 92 6.66 -24.63 -15.52
C LYS A 92 5.33 -23.93 -15.80
N GLY A 93 5.16 -22.73 -15.35
CA GLY A 93 3.94 -21.92 -15.50
C GLY A 93 4.00 -20.66 -14.64
N LYS A 94 2.92 -19.90 -14.64
CA LYS A 94 2.77 -18.71 -13.80
C LYS A 94 2.90 -19.10 -12.32
N PRO A 95 3.79 -18.46 -11.55
CA PRO A 95 3.90 -18.69 -10.11
C PRO A 95 2.58 -18.41 -9.42
N ILE A 96 2.25 -19.21 -8.42
CA ILE A 96 1.11 -18.91 -7.56
C ILE A 96 1.52 -17.81 -6.62
N GLN A 97 0.77 -16.71 -6.63
CA GLN A 97 1.01 -15.57 -5.76
C GLN A 97 -0.26 -15.24 -4.98
N ILE A 98 -0.08 -14.83 -3.73
CA ILE A 98 -1.13 -14.19 -2.96
C ILE A 98 -1.07 -12.71 -3.30
N LEU A 99 -2.19 -12.12 -3.71
CA LEU A 99 -2.24 -10.68 -3.99
C LEU A 99 -1.69 -9.90 -2.81
N PRO A 100 -0.74 -8.99 -3.04
CA PRO A 100 -0.31 -8.06 -2.02
C PRO A 100 -1.56 -7.33 -1.50
N HIS A 101 -1.58 -7.01 -0.22
CA HIS A 101 -2.69 -6.24 0.33
C HIS A 101 -2.76 -4.89 -0.37
N THR A 102 -3.67 -4.80 -1.31
CA THR A 102 -3.81 -3.60 -2.11
C THR A 102 -4.57 -2.55 -1.36
N ASN A 103 -3.98 -1.43 -1.33
CA ASN A 103 -4.54 -0.12 -1.46
C ASN A 103 -5.97 0.06 -0.95
N PHE A 104 -6.08 0.38 0.31
CA PHE A 104 -7.34 0.76 0.93
C PHE A 104 -7.99 1.98 0.26
N CYS A 105 -7.20 2.84 -0.39
CA CYS A 105 -7.68 4.11 -0.91
C CYS A 105 -8.27 4.05 -2.33
N ASN A 106 -7.77 3.20 -3.22
CA ASN A 106 -8.18 3.21 -4.63
C ASN A 106 -9.43 2.38 -4.95
N LYS A 107 -9.80 1.43 -4.11
CA LYS A 107 -11.03 0.64 -4.30
C LYS A 107 -12.28 1.30 -3.65
N ARG A 108 -12.24 2.59 -3.41
CA ARG A 108 -13.28 3.34 -2.68
C ARG A 108 -14.68 3.28 -3.30
N ASN A 109 -14.83 2.97 -4.57
CA ASN A 109 -16.10 3.17 -5.26
C ASN A 109 -16.92 1.92 -5.63
N GLU A 110 -16.38 0.70 -5.67
CA GLU A 110 -17.19 -0.41 -6.20
C GLU A 110 -17.18 -1.73 -5.42
N LYS A 111 -16.18 -2.00 -4.58
CA LYS A 111 -16.06 -3.31 -3.89
C LYS A 111 -15.77 -3.20 -2.38
N TYR A 112 -16.23 -2.16 -1.75
CA TYR A 112 -16.05 -1.94 -0.32
C TYR A 112 -16.59 -3.09 0.54
N ASN A 113 -17.60 -3.80 0.07
CA ASN A 113 -18.15 -4.96 0.75
C ASN A 113 -17.17 -6.14 0.82
N PHE A 114 -16.23 -6.24 -0.12
CA PHE A 114 -15.23 -7.30 -0.12
C PHE A 114 -14.11 -7.02 0.90
N ILE A 115 -13.70 -5.77 1.04
CA ILE A 115 -12.70 -5.36 2.04
C ILE A 115 -13.29 -5.37 3.45
N LYS A 116 -14.55 -4.98 3.61
CA LYS A 116 -15.28 -5.15 4.87
C LYS A 116 -15.30 -6.60 5.35
N ASN A 117 -15.30 -7.54 4.42
CA ASN A 117 -15.28 -8.98 4.69
C ASN A 117 -13.88 -9.61 4.66
N ALA A 118 -12.88 -8.93 4.15
CA ALA A 118 -11.50 -9.44 4.01
C ALA A 118 -10.55 -8.82 5.04
N ASN A 119 -10.88 -8.97 6.27
CA ASN A 119 -10.03 -9.33 7.41
C ASN A 119 -8.85 -8.44 7.85
N LEU A 120 -8.31 -7.48 7.12
CA LEU A 120 -7.22 -6.65 7.66
C LEU A 120 -7.74 -5.53 8.55
N LEU A 121 -8.83 -4.87 8.15
CA LEU A 121 -9.46 -3.87 9.01
C LEU A 121 -10.14 -4.49 10.23
N HIS A 122 -10.46 -5.80 10.20
CA HIS A 122 -10.94 -6.53 11.38
C HIS A 122 -9.88 -6.73 12.46
N PHE A 123 -8.60 -6.68 12.09
CA PHE A 123 -7.47 -6.75 13.03
C PHE A 123 -6.96 -5.37 13.45
N LEU A 124 -7.45 -4.30 12.83
CA LEU A 124 -7.14 -2.94 13.25
C LEU A 124 -7.98 -2.62 14.50
N ASN A 125 -7.33 -2.66 15.66
CA ASN A 125 -7.99 -2.40 16.94
C ASN A 125 -7.83 -0.97 17.40
N GLU A 126 -6.75 -0.30 16.97
CA GLU A 126 -6.40 1.03 17.44
C GLU A 126 -5.77 1.87 16.32
N ILE A 127 -6.11 3.16 16.30
CA ILE A 127 -5.44 4.19 15.50
C ILE A 127 -4.91 5.25 16.46
N ILE A 128 -3.59 5.46 16.42
CA ILE A 128 -2.94 6.52 17.21
C ILE A 128 -2.78 7.76 16.32
N ILE A 129 -3.36 8.87 16.74
CA ILE A 129 -3.32 10.15 16.06
C ILE A 129 -2.29 11.04 16.74
N HIS A 130 -1.21 11.38 16.05
CA HIS A 130 -0.19 12.30 16.55
C HIS A 130 -0.54 13.73 16.14
N LEU A 131 -0.91 14.57 17.11
CA LEU A 131 -1.35 15.95 16.88
C LEU A 131 -0.33 16.81 16.15
N ASP A 132 0.96 16.56 16.39
CA ASP A 132 2.06 17.33 15.78
C ASP A 132 2.20 17.11 14.27
N HIS A 133 1.55 16.07 13.73
CA HIS A 133 1.61 15.68 12.32
C HIS A 133 0.32 15.98 11.54
N ILE A 134 -0.70 16.52 12.18
CA ILE A 134 -1.97 16.84 11.51
C ILE A 134 -1.83 18.13 10.72
N LEU A 135 -1.96 18.04 9.41
CA LEU A 135 -1.94 19.17 8.49
C LEU A 135 -3.35 19.69 8.18
N ASP A 136 -4.35 18.79 8.16
CA ASP A 136 -5.73 19.09 7.74
C ASP A 136 -6.68 18.18 8.51
N GLN A 137 -7.39 18.76 9.50
CA GLN A 137 -8.30 17.98 10.35
C GLN A 137 -9.54 17.50 9.60
N ASP A 138 -10.06 18.28 8.63
CA ASP A 138 -11.26 17.90 7.89
C ASP A 138 -11.00 16.64 7.04
N LYS A 139 -9.86 16.59 6.35
CA LYS A 139 -9.45 15.38 5.61
C LYS A 139 -9.19 14.18 6.51
N LEU A 140 -8.61 14.42 7.69
CA LEU A 140 -8.41 13.34 8.65
C LEU A 140 -9.76 12.79 9.14
N ILE A 141 -10.71 13.64 9.46
CA ILE A 141 -12.07 13.23 9.88
C ILE A 141 -12.75 12.42 8.76
N ASP A 142 -12.71 12.91 7.52
CA ASP A 142 -13.25 12.17 6.37
C ASP A 142 -12.62 10.78 6.23
N TYR A 143 -11.32 10.67 6.46
CA TYR A 143 -10.62 9.39 6.46
C TYR A 143 -11.08 8.49 7.61
N LEU A 144 -11.15 9.00 8.83
CA LEU A 144 -11.55 8.25 10.02
C LEU A 144 -13.02 7.77 9.92
N GLN A 145 -13.91 8.56 9.33
CA GLN A 145 -15.31 8.17 9.06
C GLN A 145 -15.43 6.95 8.14
N SER A 146 -14.38 6.68 7.35
CA SER A 146 -14.34 5.51 6.47
C SER A 146 -13.87 4.24 7.17
N MET A 147 -13.44 4.33 8.43
CA MET A 147 -12.94 3.20 9.20
C MET A 147 -14.10 2.38 9.82
N PRO A 148 -13.85 1.10 10.16
CA PRO A 148 -14.82 0.29 10.90
C PRO A 148 -15.15 0.85 12.28
N ASP A 149 -16.38 0.63 12.74
CA ASP A 149 -16.90 1.16 14.01
C ASP A 149 -16.26 0.56 15.27
N ASN A 150 -15.47 -0.52 15.11
CA ASN A 150 -14.83 -1.24 16.23
C ASN A 150 -13.42 -0.74 16.56
N ILE A 151 -12.99 0.37 15.96
CA ILE A 151 -11.64 0.90 16.18
C ILE A 151 -11.63 1.85 17.36
N THR A 152 -10.64 1.68 18.24
CA THR A 152 -10.31 2.64 19.30
C THR A 152 -9.39 3.73 18.74
N TYR A 153 -9.71 4.97 19.04
CA TYR A 153 -8.87 6.10 18.64
C TYR A 153 -8.10 6.62 19.85
N SER A 154 -6.78 6.76 19.70
CA SER A 154 -5.90 7.31 20.72
C SER A 154 -5.26 8.59 20.21
N ILE A 155 -5.22 9.62 21.03
CA ILE A 155 -4.54 10.88 20.71
C ILE A 155 -3.23 10.94 21.47
N SER A 156 -2.15 11.24 20.76
CA SER A 156 -0.81 11.46 21.31
C SER A 156 -0.29 12.83 20.90
N GLY A 157 0.27 13.58 21.84
CA GLY A 157 0.87 14.90 21.59
C GLY A 157 0.75 15.86 22.75
N ASP A 158 1.23 17.10 22.58
CA ASP A 158 1.11 18.14 23.60
C ASP A 158 -0.35 18.64 23.69
N LEU A 159 -0.94 18.58 24.90
CA LEU A 159 -2.29 19.06 25.20
C LEU A 159 -2.56 20.50 24.74
N LYS A 160 -1.53 21.32 24.64
CA LYS A 160 -1.64 22.69 24.10
C LYS A 160 -2.10 22.72 22.65
N HIS A 161 -1.87 21.64 21.90
CA HIS A 161 -2.28 21.54 20.53
C HIS A 161 -3.72 21.06 20.35
N ILE A 162 -4.32 20.39 21.34
CA ILE A 162 -5.69 19.90 21.27
C ILE A 162 -6.68 21.02 20.98
N ALA A 163 -6.50 22.18 21.57
CA ALA A 163 -7.39 23.35 21.35
C ALA A 163 -7.43 23.84 19.88
N LYS A 164 -6.50 23.41 19.03
CA LYS A 164 -6.46 23.73 17.59
C LYS A 164 -7.29 22.77 16.74
N PHE A 165 -7.68 21.64 17.31
CA PHE A 165 -8.35 20.53 16.62
C PHE A 165 -9.73 20.25 17.20
N ASP A 166 -10.50 21.30 17.45
CA ASP A 166 -11.85 21.24 18.03
C ASP A 166 -12.76 20.26 17.29
N LYS A 167 -12.83 20.34 15.97
CA LYS A 167 -13.64 19.44 15.14
C LYS A 167 -13.22 17.98 15.26
N LEU A 168 -11.91 17.72 15.31
CA LEU A 168 -11.39 16.37 15.49
C LEU A 168 -11.74 15.82 16.86
N VAL A 169 -11.63 16.64 17.90
CA VAL A 169 -12.00 16.26 19.26
C VAL A 169 -13.50 15.99 19.34
N ASP A 170 -14.33 16.84 18.76
CA ASP A 170 -15.78 16.65 18.72
C ASP A 170 -16.18 15.37 17.95
N PHE A 171 -15.49 15.07 16.86
CA PHE A 171 -15.67 13.83 16.13
C PHE A 171 -15.30 12.61 16.98
N LEU A 172 -14.12 12.63 17.61
CA LEU A 172 -13.62 11.50 18.40
C LEU A 172 -14.42 11.27 19.69
N ASN A 173 -15.03 12.30 20.26
CA ASN A 173 -15.94 12.18 21.41
C ASN A 173 -17.19 11.31 21.14
N GLN A 174 -17.51 11.06 19.86
CA GLN A 174 -18.57 10.14 19.45
C GLN A 174 -18.13 8.67 19.50
N TYR A 175 -16.85 8.41 19.66
CA TYR A 175 -16.22 7.09 19.74
C TYR A 175 -15.53 6.90 21.09
N ASN A 176 -15.15 5.65 21.41
CA ASN A 176 -14.35 5.38 22.61
C ASN A 176 -12.94 5.96 22.45
N MET A 177 -12.72 7.17 22.95
CA MET A 177 -11.44 7.87 22.87
C MET A 177 -10.60 7.60 24.12
N GLN A 178 -9.31 7.31 23.91
CA GLN A 178 -8.30 7.27 24.98
C GLN A 178 -7.30 8.41 24.77
N LEU A 179 -7.02 9.18 25.81
CA LEU A 179 -6.01 10.22 25.85
C LEU A 179 -4.76 9.68 26.53
N TYR A 180 -3.61 9.82 25.89
CA TYR A 180 -2.29 9.45 26.40
C TYR A 180 -1.36 10.66 26.50
#